data_ca8cffa52556316ba5f8461aee2fe4b8
#
_entry.id   ca8cffa52556316ba5f8461aee2fe4b8
#
_cell.length_a   1.000
_cell.length_b   1.000
_cell.length_c   1.000
_cell.angle_alpha   90.00
_cell.angle_beta   90.00
_cell.angle_gamma   90.00
#
_symmetry.space_group_name_H-M   'P 1'
#
loop_
_entity.id
_entity.type
_entity.pdbx_description
1 polymer ?
#
loop_
_entity_poly.entity_id
_entity_poly.type
_entity_poly.pdbx_seq_one_letter_code
_entity_poly.pdbx_strand_id
1 'polypeptide(L)'
;MSDAQQVPAIVILGQGALDTARRVQARYPGALVHGLAGRVEADRSYTDFGDTLRELYCADRPIVALCAAGIVIRSLAPLLQRKGAEPPVLALAEDGSAVVPLLGGLAGVNRLAREIGEVLAVAPAITTSGELRFGTCVLNPPAGYVLADLEQGKRFVADLLGGQPVRVEGAAGWLDAARLPRDPAAALAIHVTPSARAPRAEELLIHPRCVLAALE
;
A
#
# COMPACT_ATOMS: atom_id res chain seq x y z
N MET A 1 5.90 9.62 -14.04
CA MET A 1 5.96 8.16 -14.04
C MET A 1 4.55 7.65 -13.82
N SER A 2 4.08 6.78 -14.69
CA SER A 2 2.68 6.32 -14.77
C SER A 2 2.25 5.65 -13.47
N ASP A 3 1.09 6.06 -12.92
CA ASP A 3 0.34 5.38 -11.86
C ASP A 3 -0.31 4.08 -12.38
N ALA A 4 0.39 3.32 -13.21
CA ALA A 4 0.00 1.94 -13.45
C ALA A 4 0.17 1.25 -12.08
N GLN A 5 -0.95 0.90 -11.45
CA GLN A 5 -0.98 0.06 -10.27
C GLN A 5 -0.01 -1.10 -10.52
N GLN A 6 1.13 -1.07 -9.82
CA GLN A 6 2.17 -2.07 -10.07
C GLN A 6 1.55 -3.44 -9.79
N VAL A 7 1.57 -4.28 -10.80
CA VAL A 7 0.99 -5.63 -10.74
C VAL A 7 1.78 -6.47 -9.73
N PRO A 8 1.14 -7.07 -8.72
CA PRO A 8 1.84 -7.82 -7.70
C PRO A 8 2.45 -9.12 -8.25
N ALA A 9 3.62 -9.49 -7.71
CA ALA A 9 4.15 -10.84 -7.83
C ALA A 9 3.54 -11.72 -6.73
N ILE A 10 2.95 -12.84 -7.11
CA ILE A 10 2.33 -13.80 -6.18
C ILE A 10 3.30 -14.97 -6.02
N VAL A 11 3.77 -15.23 -4.80
CA VAL A 11 4.81 -16.22 -4.54
C VAL A 11 4.27 -17.31 -3.63
N ILE A 12 4.38 -18.58 -4.06
CA ILE A 12 3.86 -19.74 -3.33
C ILE A 12 4.94 -20.81 -3.13
N LEU A 13 4.86 -21.53 -2.01
CA LEU A 13 5.83 -22.59 -1.65
C LEU A 13 5.41 -23.98 -2.09
N GLY A 14 4.13 -24.21 -2.33
CA GLY A 14 3.61 -25.54 -2.63
C GLY A 14 2.21 -25.53 -3.22
N GLN A 15 1.76 -26.71 -3.61
CA GLN A 15 0.50 -26.92 -4.33
C GLN A 15 -0.74 -26.45 -3.52
N GLY A 16 -0.70 -26.55 -2.19
CA GLY A 16 -1.84 -26.16 -1.33
C GLY A 16 -2.24 -24.69 -1.44
N ALA A 17 -1.29 -23.82 -1.82
CA ALA A 17 -1.54 -22.38 -1.99
C ALA A 17 -2.03 -21.99 -3.39
N LEU A 18 -2.01 -22.91 -4.38
CA LEU A 18 -2.21 -22.58 -5.79
C LEU A 18 -3.60 -22.02 -6.06
N ASP A 19 -4.66 -22.62 -5.51
CA ASP A 19 -6.04 -22.18 -5.73
C ASP A 19 -6.28 -20.77 -5.18
N THR A 20 -5.79 -20.48 -3.99
CA THR A 20 -5.84 -19.15 -3.39
C THR A 20 -5.03 -18.15 -4.21
N ALA A 21 -3.83 -18.52 -4.67
CA ALA A 21 -2.99 -17.68 -5.53
C ALA A 21 -3.70 -17.35 -6.85
N ARG A 22 -4.38 -18.30 -7.48
CA ARG A 22 -5.14 -18.08 -8.72
C ARG A 22 -6.35 -17.17 -8.52
N ARG A 23 -7.05 -17.26 -7.39
CA ARG A 23 -8.12 -16.32 -7.04
C ARG A 23 -7.59 -14.88 -6.93
N VAL A 24 -6.45 -14.69 -6.25
CA VAL A 24 -5.79 -13.38 -6.15
C VAL A 24 -5.32 -12.90 -7.52
N GLN A 25 -4.69 -13.77 -8.32
CA GLN A 25 -4.22 -13.45 -9.68
C GLN A 25 -5.33 -12.92 -10.59
N ALA A 26 -6.52 -13.51 -10.51
CA ALA A 26 -7.67 -13.11 -11.34
C ALA A 26 -8.07 -11.64 -11.12
N ARG A 27 -7.77 -11.06 -9.95
CA ARG A 27 -8.03 -9.64 -9.62
C ARG A 27 -7.03 -8.69 -10.29
N TYR A 28 -5.83 -9.17 -10.64
CA TYR A 28 -4.73 -8.36 -11.15
C TYR A 28 -4.27 -8.85 -12.52
N PRO A 29 -4.85 -8.35 -13.63
CA PRO A 29 -4.43 -8.72 -14.98
C PRO A 29 -2.93 -8.48 -15.18
N GLY A 30 -2.22 -9.52 -15.65
CA GLY A 30 -0.77 -9.50 -15.82
C GLY A 30 0.03 -9.91 -14.59
N ALA A 31 -0.59 -10.21 -13.45
CA ALA A 31 0.08 -10.83 -12.32
C ALA A 31 0.54 -12.25 -12.66
N LEU A 32 1.70 -12.62 -12.13
CA LEU A 32 2.25 -13.95 -12.30
C LEU A 32 2.36 -14.66 -10.94
N VAL A 33 1.99 -15.94 -10.93
CA VAL A 33 2.23 -16.84 -9.81
C VAL A 33 3.62 -17.45 -9.96
N HIS A 34 4.46 -17.25 -8.94
CA HIS A 34 5.80 -17.82 -8.85
C HIS A 34 5.76 -19.05 -7.94
N GLY A 35 6.10 -20.22 -8.45
CA GLY A 35 6.09 -21.50 -7.74
C GLY A 35 7.48 -22.06 -7.50
N LEU A 36 7.67 -22.72 -6.35
CA LEU A 36 8.93 -23.40 -6.04
C LEU A 36 9.14 -24.61 -6.96
N ALA A 37 10.26 -24.63 -7.66
CA ALA A 37 10.62 -25.67 -8.59
C ALA A 37 10.55 -27.07 -7.94
N GLY A 38 9.95 -28.01 -8.65
CA GLY A 38 9.77 -29.38 -8.18
C GLY A 38 8.67 -29.57 -7.12
N ARG A 39 7.98 -28.51 -6.69
CA ARG A 39 6.87 -28.58 -5.72
C ARG A 39 5.53 -28.13 -6.29
N VAL A 40 5.55 -27.19 -7.23
CA VAL A 40 4.31 -26.67 -7.83
C VAL A 40 4.56 -26.15 -9.23
N GLU A 41 3.67 -26.45 -10.15
CA GLU A 41 3.64 -25.83 -11.49
C GLU A 41 2.88 -24.53 -11.44
N ALA A 42 3.55 -23.43 -11.82
CA ALA A 42 3.03 -22.07 -11.82
C ALA A 42 3.51 -21.30 -13.06
N ASP A 43 3.12 -20.02 -13.18
CA ASP A 43 3.47 -19.22 -14.36
C ASP A 43 4.98 -18.97 -14.47
N ARG A 44 5.66 -18.93 -13.32
CA ARG A 44 7.12 -18.87 -13.21
C ARG A 44 7.62 -19.81 -12.14
N SER A 45 8.79 -20.41 -12.40
CA SER A 45 9.47 -21.28 -11.45
C SER A 45 10.64 -20.55 -10.81
N TYR A 46 10.87 -20.78 -9.51
CA TYR A 46 12.03 -20.28 -8.76
C TYR A 46 12.65 -21.40 -7.92
N THR A 47 13.90 -21.26 -7.49
CA THR A 47 14.65 -22.31 -6.75
C THR A 47 14.87 -21.95 -5.28
N ASP A 48 15.03 -20.66 -4.94
CA ASP A 48 15.18 -20.18 -3.57
C ASP A 48 14.14 -19.09 -3.26
N PHE A 49 13.37 -19.32 -2.20
CA PHE A 49 12.28 -18.42 -1.81
C PHE A 49 12.80 -17.07 -1.31
N GLY A 50 13.85 -17.10 -0.49
CA GLY A 50 14.40 -15.88 0.10
C GLY A 50 15.06 -15.00 -0.95
N ASP A 51 15.83 -15.58 -1.88
CA ASP A 51 16.44 -14.85 -2.99
C ASP A 51 15.37 -14.24 -3.88
N THR A 52 14.34 -15.00 -4.24
CA THR A 52 13.21 -14.51 -5.04
C THR A 52 12.50 -13.32 -4.40
N LEU A 53 12.22 -13.39 -3.09
CA LEU A 53 11.61 -12.26 -2.38
C LEU A 53 12.51 -11.03 -2.37
N ARG A 54 13.83 -11.22 -2.16
CA ARG A 54 14.79 -10.10 -2.17
C ARG A 54 14.92 -9.46 -3.54
N GLU A 55 14.95 -10.25 -4.61
CA GLU A 55 14.96 -9.75 -5.99
C GLU A 55 13.71 -8.92 -6.30
N LEU A 56 12.52 -9.42 -5.97
CA LEU A 56 11.26 -8.72 -6.16
C LEU A 56 11.20 -7.42 -5.35
N TYR A 57 11.67 -7.47 -4.09
CA TYR A 57 11.73 -6.31 -3.21
C TYR A 57 12.68 -5.23 -3.75
N CYS A 58 13.89 -5.60 -4.19
CA CYS A 58 14.85 -4.67 -4.79
C CYS A 58 14.38 -4.11 -6.14
N ALA A 59 13.51 -4.84 -6.86
CA ALA A 59 12.87 -4.37 -8.08
C ALA A 59 11.61 -3.49 -7.82
N ASP A 60 11.37 -3.10 -6.57
CA ASP A 60 10.21 -2.30 -6.14
C ASP A 60 8.85 -2.90 -6.56
N ARG A 61 8.77 -4.23 -6.61
CA ARG A 61 7.55 -4.97 -6.99
C ARG A 61 6.69 -5.25 -5.76
N PRO A 62 5.36 -4.99 -5.80
CA PRO A 62 4.46 -5.48 -4.76
C PRO A 62 4.52 -7.00 -4.67
N ILE A 63 4.61 -7.52 -3.45
CA ILE A 63 4.77 -8.95 -3.17
C ILE A 63 3.57 -9.47 -2.38
N VAL A 64 2.97 -10.55 -2.87
CA VAL A 64 1.94 -11.32 -2.19
C VAL A 64 2.49 -12.73 -1.96
N ALA A 65 2.94 -13.03 -0.74
CA ALA A 65 3.55 -14.31 -0.40
C ALA A 65 2.56 -15.20 0.37
N LEU A 66 2.21 -16.35 -0.20
CA LEU A 66 1.32 -17.31 0.44
C LEU A 66 2.13 -18.28 1.31
N CYS A 67 2.44 -17.82 2.51
CA CYS A 67 3.19 -18.58 3.53
C CYS A 67 3.10 -17.88 4.89
N ALA A 68 3.66 -18.51 5.92
CA ALA A 68 3.74 -17.90 7.24
C ALA A 68 4.49 -16.55 7.21
N ALA A 69 3.92 -15.50 7.80
CA ALA A 69 4.49 -14.16 7.86
C ALA A 69 5.95 -14.12 8.34
N GLY A 70 6.29 -14.97 9.31
CA GLY A 70 7.65 -15.08 9.84
C GLY A 70 8.69 -15.56 8.81
N ILE A 71 8.26 -16.30 7.77
CA ILE A 71 9.15 -16.70 6.66
C ILE A 71 9.49 -15.48 5.83
N VAL A 72 8.48 -14.68 5.45
CA VAL A 72 8.66 -13.43 4.69
C VAL A 72 9.59 -12.47 5.43
N ILE A 73 9.31 -12.23 6.73
CA ILE A 73 10.10 -11.32 7.56
C ILE A 73 11.57 -11.75 7.59
N ARG A 74 11.86 -13.04 7.86
CA ARG A 74 13.24 -13.54 7.90
C ARG A 74 13.94 -13.45 6.54
N SER A 75 13.22 -13.70 5.46
CA SER A 75 13.77 -13.61 4.10
C SER A 75 14.19 -12.19 3.73
N LEU A 76 13.41 -11.19 4.14
CA LEU A 76 13.65 -9.78 3.85
C LEU A 76 14.50 -9.05 4.91
N ALA A 77 14.71 -9.64 6.09
CA ALA A 77 15.43 -9.01 7.20
C ALA A 77 16.77 -8.33 6.81
N PRO A 78 17.62 -8.91 5.94
CA PRO A 78 18.85 -8.27 5.51
C PRO A 78 18.65 -6.92 4.79
N LEU A 79 17.50 -6.70 4.18
CA LEU A 79 17.16 -5.48 3.42
C LEU A 79 16.47 -4.42 4.27
N LEU A 80 15.93 -4.77 5.45
CA LEU A 80 15.13 -3.90 6.30
C LEU A 80 15.94 -2.98 7.23
N GLN A 81 17.25 -2.96 7.11
CA GLN A 81 18.14 -2.16 7.98
C GLN A 81 18.02 -0.64 7.77
N ARG A 82 17.48 -0.22 6.65
CA ARG A 82 17.26 1.19 6.33
C ARG A 82 15.78 1.45 6.15
N LYS A 83 15.25 2.36 6.95
CA LYS A 83 13.89 2.87 6.75
C LYS A 83 13.90 3.73 5.48
N GLY A 84 13.26 3.25 4.42
CA GLY A 84 13.21 3.90 3.12
C GLY A 84 11.89 3.68 2.40
N ALA A 85 11.88 3.89 1.09
CA ALA A 85 10.78 3.48 0.24
C ALA A 85 10.78 1.95 0.16
N GLU A 86 9.72 1.35 0.66
CA GLU A 86 9.51 -0.10 0.69
C GLU A 86 8.34 -0.46 -0.22
N PRO A 87 8.47 -1.47 -1.10
CA PRO A 87 7.32 -1.95 -1.85
C PRO A 87 6.26 -2.55 -0.92
N PRO A 88 5.00 -2.63 -1.36
CA PRO A 88 3.97 -3.36 -0.63
C PRO A 88 4.35 -4.84 -0.48
N VAL A 89 4.37 -5.36 0.74
CA VAL A 89 4.59 -6.78 1.03
C VAL A 89 3.50 -7.30 1.93
N LEU A 90 2.79 -8.33 1.45
CA LEU A 90 1.74 -9.05 2.16
C LEU A 90 2.16 -10.49 2.43
N ALA A 91 1.75 -11.04 3.58
CA ALA A 91 1.65 -12.47 3.78
C ALA A 91 0.17 -12.90 3.74
N LEU A 92 -0.10 -14.00 3.08
CA LEU A 92 -1.41 -14.65 3.02
C LEU A 92 -1.34 -16.05 3.62
N ALA A 93 -2.38 -16.46 4.33
CA ALA A 93 -2.57 -17.87 4.63
C ALA A 93 -2.80 -18.66 3.33
N GLU A 94 -2.28 -19.88 3.24
CA GLU A 94 -2.40 -20.73 2.04
C GLU A 94 -3.85 -21.01 1.64
N ASP A 95 -4.73 -21.13 2.63
CA ASP A 95 -6.17 -21.32 2.45
C ASP A 95 -6.97 -20.02 2.22
N GLY A 96 -6.28 -18.87 2.23
CA GLY A 96 -6.90 -17.56 2.08
C GLY A 96 -7.61 -17.02 3.33
N SER A 97 -7.49 -17.67 4.49
CA SER A 97 -8.18 -17.29 5.73
C SER A 97 -7.61 -16.02 6.41
N ALA A 98 -6.42 -15.57 6.02
CA ALA A 98 -5.80 -14.39 6.61
C ALA A 98 -5.01 -13.58 5.57
N VAL A 99 -5.14 -12.25 5.64
CA VAL A 99 -4.42 -11.26 4.83
C VAL A 99 -3.66 -10.33 5.78
N VAL A 100 -2.33 -10.39 5.75
CA VAL A 100 -1.46 -9.68 6.69
C VAL A 100 -0.52 -8.72 5.97
N PRO A 101 -0.80 -7.40 5.97
CA PRO A 101 0.14 -6.42 5.45
C PRO A 101 1.38 -6.36 6.35
N LEU A 102 2.58 -6.43 5.76
CA LEU A 102 3.85 -6.46 6.48
C LEU A 102 4.67 -5.18 6.28
N LEU A 103 4.88 -4.76 5.03
CA LEU A 103 5.75 -3.64 4.65
C LEU A 103 5.09 -2.78 3.58
N GLY A 104 5.59 -1.55 3.41
CA GLY A 104 5.10 -0.66 2.36
C GLY A 104 3.82 0.09 2.73
N GLY A 105 3.65 0.49 4.00
CA GLY A 105 2.48 1.26 4.44
C GLY A 105 2.21 2.52 3.63
N LEU A 106 3.27 3.25 3.26
CA LEU A 106 3.19 4.45 2.41
C LEU A 106 3.14 4.13 0.91
N ALA A 107 3.47 2.90 0.52
CA ALA A 107 3.39 2.43 -0.86
C ALA A 107 2.05 1.75 -1.19
N GLY A 108 1.10 1.70 -0.25
CA GLY A 108 -0.26 1.23 -0.48
C GLY A 108 -0.52 -0.23 -0.11
N VAL A 109 0.30 -0.84 0.76
CA VAL A 109 0.09 -2.24 1.19
C VAL A 109 -1.30 -2.46 1.81
N ASN A 110 -1.83 -1.50 2.57
CA ASN A 110 -3.14 -1.64 3.19
C ASN A 110 -4.28 -1.60 2.17
N ARG A 111 -4.13 -0.81 1.08
CA ARG A 111 -5.06 -0.84 -0.05
C ARG A 111 -5.03 -2.21 -0.73
N LEU A 112 -3.83 -2.71 -1.05
CA LEU A 112 -3.64 -4.05 -1.62
C LEU A 112 -4.25 -5.13 -0.72
N ALA A 113 -4.07 -5.01 0.61
CA ALA A 113 -4.65 -5.93 1.58
C ALA A 113 -6.19 -5.92 1.57
N ARG A 114 -6.83 -4.76 1.45
CA ARG A 114 -8.30 -4.66 1.33
C ARG A 114 -8.81 -5.28 0.04
N GLU A 115 -8.19 -4.96 -1.10
CA GLU A 115 -8.56 -5.52 -2.40
C GLU A 115 -8.48 -7.05 -2.40
N ILE A 116 -7.42 -7.62 -1.81
CA ILE A 116 -7.27 -9.08 -1.67
C ILE A 116 -8.27 -9.63 -0.64
N GLY A 117 -8.49 -8.91 0.46
CA GLY A 117 -9.49 -9.29 1.47
C GLY A 117 -10.90 -9.39 0.89
N GLU A 118 -11.28 -8.49 -0.03
CA GLU A 118 -12.54 -8.56 -0.77
C GLU A 118 -12.62 -9.81 -1.64
N VAL A 119 -11.56 -10.15 -2.38
CA VAL A 119 -11.49 -11.36 -3.21
C VAL A 119 -11.64 -12.63 -2.39
N LEU A 120 -11.04 -12.65 -1.20
CA LEU A 120 -11.00 -13.82 -0.32
C LEU A 120 -12.16 -13.86 0.68
N ALA A 121 -12.97 -12.79 0.77
CA ALA A 121 -14.03 -12.57 1.75
C ALA A 121 -13.55 -12.61 3.21
N VAL A 122 -12.37 -12.00 3.48
CA VAL A 122 -11.78 -11.91 4.82
C VAL A 122 -11.34 -10.47 5.13
N ALA A 123 -11.43 -10.09 6.39
CA ALA A 123 -10.93 -8.79 6.85
C ALA A 123 -9.39 -8.83 6.96
N PRO A 124 -8.66 -7.89 6.32
CA PRO A 124 -7.21 -7.83 6.45
C PRO A 124 -6.78 -7.36 7.85
N ALA A 125 -5.65 -7.88 8.34
CA ALA A 125 -5.09 -7.52 9.65
C ALA A 125 -4.34 -6.19 9.61
N ILE A 126 -5.02 -5.09 9.31
CA ILE A 126 -4.45 -3.74 9.26
C ILE A 126 -4.25 -3.22 10.68
N THR A 127 -3.02 -2.79 11.00
CA THR A 127 -2.63 -2.27 12.33
C THR A 127 -2.24 -0.80 12.32
N THR A 128 -2.24 -0.14 11.16
CA THR A 128 -1.84 1.26 11.01
C THR A 128 -2.83 2.21 11.69
N SER A 129 -2.39 2.90 12.76
CA SER A 129 -3.25 3.75 13.60
C SER A 129 -4.01 4.82 12.81
N GLY A 130 -3.36 5.48 11.85
CA GLY A 130 -4.02 6.49 11.00
C GLY A 130 -5.20 5.92 10.22
N GLU A 131 -5.03 4.75 9.61
CA GLU A 131 -6.10 4.11 8.86
C GLU A 131 -7.21 3.56 9.75
N LEU A 132 -6.88 3.04 10.93
CA LEU A 132 -7.88 2.59 11.90
C LEU A 132 -8.73 3.75 12.43
N ARG A 133 -8.11 4.91 12.69
CA ARG A 133 -8.80 6.11 13.19
C ARG A 133 -9.58 6.84 12.10
N PHE A 134 -8.91 7.11 10.99
CA PHE A 134 -9.43 8.02 9.96
C PHE A 134 -10.10 7.29 8.79
N GLY A 135 -9.93 5.97 8.69
CA GLY A 135 -10.48 5.19 7.57
C GLY A 135 -9.68 5.33 6.26
N THR A 136 -8.61 6.12 6.27
CA THR A 136 -7.75 6.39 5.11
C THR A 136 -6.32 6.69 5.53
N CYS A 137 -5.37 6.51 4.62
CA CYS A 137 -4.00 6.96 4.79
C CYS A 137 -3.82 8.33 4.12
N VAL A 138 -3.84 9.40 4.90
CA VAL A 138 -3.68 10.77 4.35
C VAL A 138 -2.31 11.03 3.74
N LEU A 139 -1.29 10.22 4.10
CA LEU A 139 0.06 10.30 3.50
C LEU A 139 0.20 9.53 2.18
N ASN A 140 -0.77 8.68 1.86
CA ASN A 140 -0.83 7.97 0.59
C ASN A 140 -2.20 8.23 -0.05
N PRO A 141 -2.39 9.42 -0.63
CA PRO A 141 -3.65 9.78 -1.28
C PRO A 141 -3.94 8.82 -2.44
N PRO A 142 -5.22 8.63 -2.81
CA PRO A 142 -5.59 7.74 -3.90
C PRO A 142 -5.08 8.23 -5.26
N ALA A 143 -5.18 7.36 -6.28
CA ALA A 143 -4.86 7.72 -7.65
C ALA A 143 -5.53 9.04 -8.06
N GLY A 144 -4.77 9.89 -8.78
CA GLY A 144 -5.21 11.24 -9.12
C GLY A 144 -4.77 12.33 -8.15
N TYR A 145 -4.12 11.97 -7.04
CA TYR A 145 -3.56 12.94 -6.08
C TYR A 145 -2.10 12.61 -5.76
N VAL A 146 -1.36 13.62 -5.31
CA VAL A 146 0.03 13.47 -4.87
C VAL A 146 0.28 14.32 -3.63
N LEU A 147 1.00 13.78 -2.66
CA LEU A 147 1.47 14.51 -1.48
C LEU A 147 2.67 15.38 -1.86
N ALA A 148 2.68 16.66 -1.45
CA ALA A 148 3.75 17.59 -1.78
C ALA A 148 5.06 17.28 -1.02
N ASP A 149 4.97 16.94 0.26
CA ASP A 149 6.12 16.67 1.14
C ASP A 149 5.77 15.56 2.15
N LEU A 150 6.48 14.44 2.06
CA LEU A 150 6.25 13.30 2.93
C LEU A 150 6.77 13.51 4.36
N GLU A 151 7.92 14.17 4.53
CA GLU A 151 8.51 14.35 5.86
C GLU A 151 7.69 15.34 6.70
N GLN A 152 7.19 16.39 6.08
CA GLN A 152 6.24 17.28 6.71
C GLN A 152 4.91 16.56 7.00
N GLY A 153 4.43 15.77 6.04
CA GLY A 153 3.22 14.97 6.20
C GLY A 153 3.29 14.02 7.41
N LYS A 154 4.43 13.40 7.66
CA LYS A 154 4.63 12.55 8.85
C LYS A 154 4.45 13.32 10.16
N ARG A 155 4.98 14.54 10.26
CA ARG A 155 4.80 15.42 11.43
C ARG A 155 3.32 15.80 11.59
N PHE A 156 2.69 16.24 10.50
CA PHE A 156 1.27 16.57 10.47
C PHE A 156 0.38 15.42 10.98
N VAL A 157 0.64 14.19 10.51
CA VAL A 157 -0.13 13.01 10.96
C VAL A 157 0.13 12.67 12.43
N ALA A 158 1.34 12.92 12.94
CA ALA A 158 1.63 12.76 14.36
C ALA A 158 0.77 13.70 15.23
N ASP A 159 0.64 14.97 14.84
CA ASP A 159 -0.21 15.95 15.50
C ASP A 159 -1.69 15.56 15.42
N LEU A 160 -2.15 15.12 14.25
CA LEU A 160 -3.52 14.65 14.03
C LEU A 160 -3.83 13.40 14.90
N LEU A 161 -2.89 12.45 15.00
CA LEU A 161 -2.99 11.28 15.90
C LEU A 161 -2.92 11.69 17.37
N GLY A 162 -2.25 12.78 17.68
CA GLY A 162 -2.23 13.42 19.00
C GLY A 162 -3.57 14.03 19.41
N GLY A 163 -4.56 14.09 18.49
CA GLY A 163 -5.92 14.57 18.75
C GLY A 163 -6.16 16.02 18.33
N GLN A 164 -5.22 16.65 17.63
CA GLN A 164 -5.45 18.00 17.11
C GLN A 164 -6.54 17.98 16.02
N PRO A 165 -7.46 18.94 16.03
CA PRO A 165 -8.45 19.09 14.97
C PRO A 165 -7.81 19.56 13.68
N VAL A 166 -8.51 19.35 12.56
CA VAL A 166 -8.06 19.72 11.22
C VAL A 166 -9.15 20.39 10.40
N ARG A 167 -8.81 21.46 9.69
CA ARG A 167 -9.65 21.99 8.62
C ARG A 167 -9.23 21.38 7.28
N VAL A 168 -10.20 21.20 6.39
CA VAL A 168 -9.97 20.69 5.03
C VAL A 168 -10.35 21.79 4.05
N GLU A 169 -9.39 22.18 3.22
CA GLU A 169 -9.54 23.21 2.19
C GLU A 169 -9.37 22.59 0.80
N GLY A 170 -10.27 22.93 -0.11
CA GLY A 170 -10.34 22.32 -1.45
C GLY A 170 -11.21 21.07 -1.50
N ALA A 171 -11.50 20.60 -2.72
CA ALA A 171 -12.40 19.48 -2.95
C ALA A 171 -11.62 18.17 -3.17
N ALA A 172 -11.92 17.16 -2.36
CA ALA A 172 -11.41 15.81 -2.53
C ALA A 172 -12.38 14.81 -1.89
N GLY A 173 -13.21 14.16 -2.70
CA GLY A 173 -14.28 13.27 -2.22
C GLY A 173 -13.80 12.13 -1.33
N TRP A 174 -12.56 11.67 -1.50
CA TRP A 174 -11.98 10.64 -0.64
C TRP A 174 -11.70 11.14 0.80
N LEU A 175 -11.48 12.44 0.98
CA LEU A 175 -11.37 13.07 2.31
C LEU A 175 -12.74 13.22 2.96
N ASP A 176 -13.82 13.35 2.18
CA ASP A 176 -15.16 13.52 2.73
C ASP A 176 -15.65 12.25 3.45
N ALA A 177 -15.22 11.08 2.96
CA ALA A 177 -15.48 9.80 3.60
C ALA A 177 -14.56 9.52 4.81
N ALA A 178 -13.49 10.30 5.00
CA ALA A 178 -12.54 10.12 6.08
C ALA A 178 -13.09 10.64 7.42
N ARG A 179 -12.85 9.86 8.48
CA ARG A 179 -13.25 10.20 9.87
C ARG A 179 -12.24 11.14 10.53
N LEU A 180 -11.98 12.28 9.90
CA LEU A 180 -11.07 13.29 10.42
C LEU A 180 -11.75 14.13 11.53
N PRO A 181 -11.01 14.55 12.58
CA PRO A 181 -11.52 15.46 13.61
C PRO A 181 -11.62 16.89 13.04
N ARG A 182 -12.70 17.16 12.29
CA ARG A 182 -12.86 18.40 11.53
C ARG A 182 -13.26 19.57 12.42
N ASP A 183 -12.55 20.69 12.28
CA ASP A 183 -12.89 21.98 12.84
C ASP A 183 -12.48 23.09 11.85
N PRO A 184 -13.40 23.94 11.37
CA PRO A 184 -13.07 25.04 10.48
C PRO A 184 -12.08 26.06 11.05
N ALA A 185 -11.97 26.15 12.38
CA ALA A 185 -11.05 27.06 13.09
C ALA A 185 -9.70 26.40 13.42
N ALA A 186 -9.49 25.12 13.06
CA ALA A 186 -8.27 24.39 13.37
C ALA A 186 -7.02 25.05 12.77
N ALA A 187 -5.91 24.99 13.51
CA ALA A 187 -4.60 25.42 13.01
C ALA A 187 -4.08 24.48 11.91
N LEU A 188 -4.22 23.15 12.14
CA LEU A 188 -3.84 22.17 11.12
C LEU A 188 -4.77 22.25 9.91
N ALA A 189 -4.21 22.19 8.70
CA ALA A 189 -4.97 22.23 7.45
C ALA A 189 -4.54 21.12 6.48
N ILE A 190 -5.50 20.37 5.94
CA ILE A 190 -5.30 19.60 4.71
C ILE A 190 -5.75 20.48 3.57
N HIS A 191 -4.83 20.86 2.69
CA HIS A 191 -5.12 21.73 1.56
C HIS A 191 -4.94 20.96 0.24
N VAL A 192 -6.03 20.83 -0.49
CA VAL A 192 -6.06 20.20 -1.81
C VAL A 192 -6.12 21.29 -2.87
N THR A 193 -5.03 21.48 -3.62
CA THR A 193 -4.93 22.54 -4.63
C THR A 193 -4.02 22.14 -5.80
N PRO A 194 -4.35 22.56 -7.03
CA PRO A 194 -3.48 22.41 -8.19
C PRO A 194 -2.28 23.38 -8.16
N SER A 195 -2.29 24.40 -7.31
CA SER A 195 -1.24 25.41 -7.25
C SER A 195 0.07 24.83 -6.74
N ALA A 196 1.12 24.88 -7.56
CA ALA A 196 2.46 24.44 -7.17
C ALA A 196 3.06 25.46 -6.20
N ARG A 197 3.26 25.05 -4.97
CA ARG A 197 3.91 25.85 -3.90
C ARG A 197 4.50 24.91 -2.83
N ALA A 198 5.35 25.46 -1.98
CA ALA A 198 5.79 24.72 -0.80
C ALA A 198 4.68 24.66 0.26
N PRO A 199 4.56 23.55 1.03
CA PRO A 199 3.65 23.46 2.15
C PRO A 199 4.07 24.39 3.31
N ARG A 200 3.09 24.85 4.09
CA ARG A 200 3.31 25.61 5.33
C ARG A 200 3.53 24.66 6.51
N ALA A 201 4.00 25.16 7.64
CA ALA A 201 4.37 24.32 8.79
C ALA A 201 3.23 23.43 9.31
N GLU A 202 2.00 23.94 9.35
CA GLU A 202 0.80 23.28 9.88
C GLU A 202 -0.12 22.75 8.77
N GLU A 203 0.45 22.50 7.58
CA GLU A 203 -0.32 22.17 6.40
C GLU A 203 0.12 20.82 5.81
N LEU A 204 -0.86 19.99 5.47
CA LEU A 204 -0.68 18.84 4.58
C LEU A 204 -1.11 19.26 3.18
N LEU A 205 -0.16 19.51 2.29
CA LEU A 205 -0.44 19.94 0.93
C LEU A 205 -0.54 18.76 -0.02
N ILE A 206 -1.67 18.68 -0.72
CA ILE A 206 -2.00 17.61 -1.67
C ILE A 206 -2.34 18.25 -3.02
N HIS A 207 -1.71 17.76 -4.08
CA HIS A 207 -1.97 18.22 -5.43
C HIS A 207 -2.84 17.20 -6.19
N PRO A 208 -3.97 17.61 -6.80
CA PRO A 208 -4.62 16.79 -7.80
C PRO A 208 -3.70 16.67 -9.03
N ARG A 209 -3.58 15.48 -9.60
CA ARG A 209 -2.87 15.26 -10.86
C ARG A 209 -3.75 15.74 -12.01
N CYS A 210 -3.39 16.83 -12.64
CA CYS A 210 -4.02 17.27 -13.89
C CYS A 210 -3.49 16.41 -15.02
N VAL A 211 -4.36 15.65 -15.70
CA VAL A 211 -4.04 15.06 -17.01
C VAL A 211 -4.22 16.16 -18.04
N LEU A 212 -3.12 16.72 -18.56
CA LEU A 212 -3.16 17.52 -19.77
C LEU A 212 -3.49 16.56 -20.93
N ALA A 213 -4.75 16.50 -21.35
CA ALA A 213 -5.09 15.95 -22.64
C ALA A 213 -4.59 16.94 -23.69
N ALA A 214 -3.52 16.61 -24.40
CA ALA A 214 -3.17 17.28 -25.63
C ALA A 214 -4.29 16.94 -26.64
N LEU A 215 -5.10 17.93 -26.97
CA LEU A 215 -5.98 17.87 -28.11
C LEU A 215 -5.08 18.11 -29.34
N GLU A 216 -4.79 17.04 -30.11
CA GLU A 216 -4.32 17.14 -31.49
C GLU A 216 -5.48 17.46 -32.42
#